data_703fa9a1718b5664294ab878b7ddae35
#
_entry.id   703fa9a1718b5664294ab878b7ddae35
#
_cell.length_a   1.000
_cell.length_b   1.000
_cell.length_c   1.000
_cell.angle_alpha   90.00
_cell.angle_beta   90.00
_cell.angle_gamma   90.00
#
_symmetry.space_group_name_H-M   'P 1'
#
loop_
_entity.id
_entity.type
_entity.pdbx_description
1 polymer ?
#
loop_
_entity_poly.entity_id
_entity_poly.type
_entity_poly.pdbx_seq_one_letter_code
_entity_poly.pdbx_strand_id
1 'polypeptide(L)'
;TMSGDGELMMTILASYAQEESRSASENQKWRVKRNFEAGIPWDRTLLGYRMENDHYVIVPKEAEIVRHIYNEYLSGSGYNSIAKMLNDEGILSRFGGKWNQSAVSRVLSNYTYTGNLLLQKTFSENHITKRKMFNTGELPKYHAEDAHEAIIDMETFQAVQKEKERRASQFIKKPSTKKIYPFTGLLVCDNCGKNYRRKVTKTGAAWVCGTFNSLGKAVCASKQIPEFTLQQVTADVLGQNNFTHEWLCDRIQHIRVCNDNALIFCFNDGSEITRIWKDRSRSQSWTDEMK
;
A
#
# COMPACT_ATOMS: atom_id res chain seq x y z
N THR A 1 -2.83 -39.93 26.41
CA THR A 1 -1.63 -39.71 27.25
C THR A 1 -0.45 -40.32 26.51
N MET A 2 0.44 -39.46 26.01
CA MET A 2 1.70 -39.91 25.40
C MET A 2 2.58 -40.56 26.50
N SER A 3 3.28 -41.63 26.19
CA SER A 3 4.26 -42.19 27.11
C SER A 3 5.43 -41.23 27.25
N GLY A 4 6.16 -41.24 28.40
CA GLY A 4 7.32 -40.37 28.62
C GLY A 4 8.40 -40.48 27.51
N ASP A 5 8.57 -41.69 26.92
CA ASP A 5 9.44 -41.90 25.78
C ASP A 5 8.97 -41.14 24.52
N GLY A 6 7.65 -41.03 24.29
CA GLY A 6 7.08 -40.28 23.18
C GLY A 6 7.28 -38.76 23.34
N GLU A 7 7.20 -38.25 24.55
CA GLU A 7 7.45 -36.84 24.85
C GLU A 7 8.94 -36.48 24.68
N LEU A 8 9.83 -37.33 25.13
CA LEU A 8 11.29 -37.20 24.93
C LEU A 8 11.65 -37.19 23.44
N MET A 9 11.08 -38.13 22.66
CA MET A 9 11.30 -38.20 21.21
C MET A 9 10.82 -36.96 20.50
N MET A 10 9.64 -36.44 20.82
CA MET A 10 9.10 -35.20 20.26
C MET A 10 9.97 -34.00 20.60
N THR A 11 10.50 -33.90 21.80
CA THR A 11 11.42 -32.85 22.24
C THR A 11 12.70 -32.85 21.45
N ILE A 12 13.31 -34.05 21.27
CA ILE A 12 14.54 -34.24 20.48
C ILE A 12 14.31 -33.85 19.03
N LEU A 13 13.21 -34.33 18.41
CA LEU A 13 12.87 -33.98 17.03
C LEU A 13 12.60 -32.48 16.84
N ALA A 14 11.90 -31.85 17.79
CA ALA A 14 11.64 -30.41 17.77
C ALA A 14 12.95 -29.58 17.87
N SER A 15 13.86 -29.99 18.77
CA SER A 15 15.19 -29.36 18.93
C SER A 15 16.04 -29.51 17.67
N TYR A 16 16.03 -30.69 17.06
CA TYR A 16 16.74 -30.95 15.82
C TYR A 16 16.19 -30.09 14.66
N ALA A 17 14.85 -30.02 14.48
CA ALA A 17 14.22 -29.22 13.45
C ALA A 17 14.50 -27.71 13.65
N GLN A 18 14.56 -27.27 14.90
CA GLN A 18 14.89 -25.85 15.21
C GLN A 18 16.36 -25.55 14.86
N GLU A 19 17.30 -26.44 15.18
CA GLU A 19 18.71 -26.26 14.87
C GLU A 19 18.98 -26.32 13.36
N GLU A 20 18.30 -27.21 12.63
CA GLU A 20 18.37 -27.29 11.18
C GLU A 20 17.88 -25.98 10.55
N SER A 21 16.73 -25.44 11.03
CA SER A 21 16.20 -24.16 10.57
C SER A 21 17.16 -23.00 10.86
N ARG A 22 17.82 -22.99 12.02
CA ARG A 22 18.83 -21.98 12.38
C ARG A 22 20.03 -22.05 11.47
N SER A 23 20.60 -23.24 11.28
CA SER A 23 21.76 -23.49 10.42
C SER A 23 21.48 -23.10 8.96
N ALA A 24 20.33 -23.48 8.42
CA ALA A 24 19.90 -23.07 7.08
C ALA A 24 19.81 -21.54 6.95
N SER A 25 19.27 -20.84 7.97
CA SER A 25 19.19 -19.38 7.99
C SER A 25 20.57 -18.72 8.03
N GLU A 26 21.49 -19.23 8.83
CA GLU A 26 22.86 -18.71 8.91
C GLU A 26 23.64 -18.92 7.61
N ASN A 27 23.53 -20.08 7.00
CA ASN A 27 24.10 -20.36 5.68
C ASN A 27 23.56 -19.42 4.61
N GLN A 28 22.26 -19.14 4.65
CA GLN A 28 21.65 -18.16 3.74
C GLN A 28 22.19 -16.75 3.96
N LYS A 29 22.28 -16.29 5.23
CA LYS A 29 22.84 -14.97 5.57
C LYS A 29 24.28 -14.85 5.10
N TRP A 30 25.10 -15.89 5.29
CA TRP A 30 26.48 -15.92 4.82
C TRP A 30 26.57 -15.79 3.29
N ARG A 31 25.74 -16.54 2.55
CA ARG A 31 25.68 -16.45 1.07
C ARG A 31 25.27 -15.05 0.62
N VAL A 32 24.23 -14.47 1.23
CA VAL A 32 23.78 -13.11 0.92
C VAL A 32 24.87 -12.09 1.16
N LYS A 33 25.57 -12.18 2.31
CA LYS A 33 26.68 -11.30 2.64
C LYS A 33 27.80 -11.38 1.58
N ARG A 34 28.19 -12.59 1.21
CA ARG A 34 29.21 -12.81 0.18
C ARG A 34 28.81 -12.23 -1.19
N ASN A 35 27.55 -12.40 -1.57
CA ASN A 35 27.03 -11.77 -2.79
C ASN A 35 27.10 -10.24 -2.71
N PHE A 36 26.77 -9.66 -1.57
CA PHE A 36 26.85 -8.22 -1.38
C PHE A 36 28.30 -7.69 -1.42
N GLU A 37 29.24 -8.42 -0.86
CA GLU A 37 30.68 -8.13 -0.95
C GLU A 37 31.19 -8.19 -2.39
N ALA A 38 30.58 -9.04 -3.23
CA ALA A 38 30.88 -9.16 -4.65
C ALA A 38 30.06 -8.18 -5.53
N GLY A 39 29.24 -7.28 -4.94
CA GLY A 39 28.38 -6.35 -5.68
C GLY A 39 27.21 -7.01 -6.39
N ILE A 40 26.84 -8.23 -6.05
CA ILE A 40 25.73 -8.97 -6.65
C ILE A 40 24.42 -8.60 -5.95
N PRO A 41 23.42 -8.02 -6.65
CA PRO A 41 22.17 -7.62 -6.05
C PRO A 41 21.30 -8.83 -5.68
N TRP A 42 20.56 -8.71 -4.58
CA TRP A 42 19.58 -9.73 -4.17
C TRP A 42 18.31 -9.69 -5.03
N ASP A 43 17.86 -8.49 -5.39
CA ASP A 43 16.63 -8.30 -6.18
C ASP A 43 16.93 -8.56 -7.65
N ARG A 44 16.33 -9.61 -8.18
CA ARG A 44 16.50 -10.03 -9.58
C ARG A 44 15.44 -9.44 -10.51
N THR A 45 14.48 -8.68 -9.97
CA THR A 45 13.31 -8.21 -10.70
C THR A 45 13.14 -6.70 -10.59
N LEU A 46 13.99 -5.94 -11.28
CA LEU A 46 13.89 -4.49 -11.36
C LEU A 46 13.34 -4.06 -12.73
N LEU A 47 12.36 -3.15 -12.74
CA LEU A 47 11.85 -2.58 -13.99
C LEU A 47 13.00 -1.90 -14.76
N GLY A 48 13.09 -2.13 -16.03
CA GLY A 48 14.17 -1.58 -16.86
C GLY A 48 15.40 -2.47 -16.93
N TYR A 49 15.49 -3.49 -16.09
CA TYR A 49 16.61 -4.42 -16.08
C TYR A 49 16.17 -5.87 -16.05
N ARG A 50 16.98 -6.74 -16.64
CA ARG A 50 16.98 -8.18 -16.42
C ARG A 50 18.30 -8.63 -15.82
N MET A 51 18.28 -9.74 -15.12
CA MET A 51 19.50 -10.31 -14.53
C MET A 51 20.13 -11.30 -15.52
N GLU A 52 21.37 -11.06 -15.89
CA GLU A 52 22.21 -11.97 -16.68
C GLU A 52 23.56 -12.13 -15.98
N ASN A 53 23.99 -13.36 -15.74
CA ASN A 53 25.27 -13.67 -15.07
C ASN A 53 25.51 -12.83 -13.81
N ASP A 54 24.48 -12.70 -12.96
CA ASP A 54 24.50 -11.91 -11.73
C ASP A 54 24.70 -10.39 -11.89
N HIS A 55 24.56 -9.86 -13.12
CA HIS A 55 24.59 -8.43 -13.42
C HIS A 55 23.28 -7.95 -14.04
N TYR A 56 22.95 -6.69 -13.81
CA TYR A 56 21.83 -6.04 -14.47
C TYR A 56 22.17 -5.66 -15.91
N VAL A 57 21.31 -6.08 -16.84
CA VAL A 57 21.36 -5.71 -18.26
C VAL A 57 20.09 -4.93 -18.60
N ILE A 58 20.24 -3.80 -19.32
CA ILE A 58 19.10 -2.93 -19.68
C ILE A 58 18.14 -3.67 -20.61
N VAL A 59 16.84 -3.53 -20.32
CA VAL A 59 15.73 -3.88 -21.20
C VAL A 59 15.20 -2.58 -21.83
N PRO A 60 15.51 -2.27 -23.12
CA PRO A 60 15.28 -0.95 -23.69
C PRO A 60 13.85 -0.41 -23.51
N LYS A 61 12.84 -1.24 -23.81
CA LYS A 61 11.43 -0.86 -23.68
C LYS A 61 11.03 -0.49 -22.25
N GLU A 62 11.52 -1.23 -21.26
CA GLU A 62 11.25 -0.95 -19.86
C GLU A 62 12.06 0.26 -19.35
N ALA A 63 13.28 0.44 -19.85
CA ALA A 63 14.12 1.59 -19.52
C ALA A 63 13.49 2.91 -20.00
N GLU A 64 12.84 2.92 -21.16
CA GLU A 64 12.07 4.06 -21.65
C GLU A 64 10.94 4.45 -20.67
N ILE A 65 10.24 3.48 -20.10
CA ILE A 65 9.21 3.74 -19.09
C ILE A 65 9.83 4.41 -17.86
N VAL A 66 10.99 3.92 -17.41
CA VAL A 66 11.70 4.53 -16.26
C VAL A 66 12.08 5.97 -16.58
N ARG A 67 12.71 6.25 -17.73
CA ARG A 67 13.06 7.61 -18.16
C ARG A 67 11.83 8.51 -18.25
N HIS A 68 10.74 8.00 -18.80
CA HIS A 68 9.47 8.74 -18.90
C HIS A 68 8.93 9.15 -17.51
N ILE A 69 8.95 8.24 -16.54
CA ILE A 69 8.56 8.54 -15.15
C ILE A 69 9.41 9.66 -14.54
N TYR A 70 10.72 9.65 -14.76
CA TYR A 70 11.65 10.69 -14.26
C TYR A 70 11.38 12.04 -14.92
N ASN A 71 11.23 12.08 -16.24
CA ASN A 71 10.95 13.30 -17.00
C ASN A 71 9.61 13.92 -16.60
N GLU A 72 8.56 13.12 -16.47
CA GLU A 72 7.23 13.58 -16.03
C GLU A 72 7.27 14.15 -14.60
N TYR A 73 8.05 13.55 -13.74
CA TYR A 73 8.16 14.06 -12.37
C TYR A 73 8.89 15.41 -12.32
N LEU A 74 9.95 15.59 -13.09
CA LEU A 74 10.69 16.86 -13.19
C LEU A 74 9.91 17.93 -13.93
N SER A 75 9.03 17.58 -14.86
CA SER A 75 8.11 18.52 -15.51
C SER A 75 6.99 19.04 -14.60
N GLY A 76 6.87 18.50 -13.36
CA GLY A 76 5.92 18.97 -12.35
C GLY A 76 4.81 17.99 -12.00
N SER A 77 4.66 16.89 -12.72
CA SER A 77 3.63 15.88 -12.48
C SER A 77 3.76 15.27 -11.09
N GLY A 78 2.62 14.99 -10.44
CA GLY A 78 2.56 14.28 -9.15
C GLY A 78 2.56 12.77 -9.34
N TYR A 79 2.90 12.00 -8.28
CA TYR A 79 2.92 10.53 -8.34
C TYR A 79 1.61 9.91 -8.83
N ASN A 80 0.46 10.45 -8.40
CA ASN A 80 -0.85 9.95 -8.83
C ASN A 80 -1.14 10.27 -10.30
N SER A 81 -0.73 11.45 -10.78
CA SER A 81 -0.89 11.84 -12.19
C SER A 81 -0.08 10.95 -13.10
N ILE A 82 1.19 10.69 -12.75
CA ILE A 82 2.07 9.77 -13.48
C ILE A 82 1.49 8.35 -13.49
N ALA A 83 1.04 7.85 -12.32
CA ALA A 83 0.44 6.53 -12.26
C ALA A 83 -0.83 6.42 -13.11
N LYS A 84 -1.65 7.46 -13.15
CA LYS A 84 -2.84 7.51 -13.99
C LYS A 84 -2.48 7.54 -15.48
N MET A 85 -1.56 8.38 -15.87
CA MET A 85 -1.06 8.48 -17.25
C MET A 85 -0.57 7.11 -17.77
N LEU A 86 0.32 6.44 -17.03
CA LEU A 86 0.82 5.11 -17.40
C LEU A 86 -0.30 4.06 -17.53
N ASN A 87 -1.31 4.14 -16.66
CA ASN A 87 -2.48 3.24 -16.73
C ASN A 87 -3.39 3.55 -17.93
N ASP A 88 -3.57 4.84 -18.27
CA ASP A 88 -4.38 5.27 -19.40
C ASP A 88 -3.69 4.90 -20.73
N GLU A 89 -2.37 4.88 -20.77
CA GLU A 89 -1.53 4.39 -21.89
C GLU A 89 -1.49 2.84 -21.97
N GLY A 90 -2.09 2.14 -21.02
CA GLY A 90 -2.09 0.67 -20.98
C GLY A 90 -0.75 0.06 -20.56
N ILE A 91 0.19 0.86 -20.06
CA ILE A 91 1.49 0.39 -19.60
C ILE A 91 1.30 -0.30 -18.25
N LEU A 92 1.67 -1.59 -18.17
CA LEU A 92 1.58 -2.35 -16.93
C LEU A 92 2.85 -2.18 -16.08
N SER A 93 2.70 -2.31 -14.78
CA SER A 93 3.85 -2.35 -13.87
C SER A 93 4.63 -3.65 -14.05
N ARG A 94 5.83 -3.76 -13.48
CA ARG A 94 6.73 -4.93 -13.58
C ARG A 94 6.03 -6.29 -13.36
N PHE A 95 5.04 -6.35 -12.48
CA PHE A 95 4.31 -7.58 -12.15
C PHE A 95 2.93 -7.67 -12.82
N GLY A 96 2.72 -6.96 -13.92
CA GLY A 96 1.46 -6.98 -14.67
C GLY A 96 0.28 -6.26 -14.02
N GLY A 97 0.51 -5.58 -12.89
CA GLY A 97 -0.53 -4.81 -12.19
C GLY A 97 -0.61 -3.35 -12.65
N LYS A 98 -1.68 -2.66 -12.25
CA LYS A 98 -1.84 -1.23 -12.47
C LYS A 98 -0.84 -0.42 -11.63
N TRP A 99 -0.40 0.70 -12.19
CA TRP A 99 0.42 1.68 -11.48
C TRP A 99 -0.37 2.37 -10.37
N ASN A 100 0.33 2.69 -9.31
CA ASN A 100 -0.17 3.48 -8.18
C ASN A 100 0.92 4.41 -7.66
N GLN A 101 0.55 5.36 -6.81
CA GLN A 101 1.46 6.34 -6.21
C GLN A 101 2.72 5.70 -5.59
N SER A 102 2.57 4.60 -4.87
CA SER A 102 3.69 3.94 -4.19
C SER A 102 4.66 3.28 -5.17
N ALA A 103 4.16 2.75 -6.30
CA ALA A 103 5.00 2.18 -7.35
C ALA A 103 5.85 3.26 -8.03
N VAL A 104 5.24 4.38 -8.42
CA VAL A 104 5.96 5.54 -9.00
C VAL A 104 7.00 6.08 -8.01
N SER A 105 6.62 6.29 -6.75
CA SER A 105 7.54 6.77 -5.71
C SER A 105 8.74 5.83 -5.51
N ARG A 106 8.54 4.51 -5.61
CA ARG A 106 9.65 3.52 -5.53
C ARG A 106 10.60 3.63 -6.71
N VAL A 107 10.09 3.77 -7.93
CA VAL A 107 10.92 3.98 -9.12
C VAL A 107 11.79 5.23 -8.93
N LEU A 108 11.20 6.36 -8.61
CA LEU A 108 11.89 7.64 -8.41
C LEU A 108 12.88 7.67 -7.21
N SER A 109 12.79 6.70 -6.30
CA SER A 109 13.66 6.62 -5.11
C SER A 109 14.72 5.54 -5.23
N ASN A 110 14.72 4.77 -6.32
CA ASN A 110 15.61 3.64 -6.42
C ASN A 110 16.96 4.03 -7.01
N TYR A 111 17.96 4.08 -6.16
CA TYR A 111 19.35 4.43 -6.48
C TYR A 111 19.98 3.51 -7.54
N THR A 112 19.49 2.27 -7.66
CA THR A 112 20.00 1.30 -8.63
C THR A 112 19.90 1.79 -10.09
N TYR A 113 18.97 2.68 -10.40
CA TYR A 113 18.86 3.23 -11.76
C TYR A 113 20.06 4.10 -12.19
N THR A 114 20.90 4.52 -11.25
CA THR A 114 22.12 5.31 -11.54
C THR A 114 23.35 4.47 -11.87
N GLY A 115 23.19 3.16 -12.06
CA GLY A 115 24.32 2.24 -12.28
C GLY A 115 25.01 1.76 -11.00
N ASN A 116 24.63 2.34 -9.86
CA ASN A 116 25.25 2.04 -8.57
C ASN A 116 24.33 1.18 -7.71
N LEU A 117 24.93 0.38 -6.82
CA LEU A 117 24.19 -0.48 -5.91
C LEU A 117 24.44 -0.05 -4.46
N LEU A 118 23.37 0.04 -3.68
CA LEU A 118 23.43 0.13 -2.23
C LEU A 118 22.69 -1.07 -1.66
N LEU A 119 23.43 -2.03 -1.15
CA LEU A 119 22.96 -3.33 -0.69
C LEU A 119 22.82 -3.34 0.83
N GLN A 120 22.11 -4.33 1.37
CA GLN A 120 21.82 -4.51 2.79
C GLN A 120 21.07 -3.34 3.44
N LYS A 121 20.14 -2.72 2.70
CA LYS A 121 19.22 -1.69 3.23
C LYS A 121 18.25 -2.24 4.27
N THR A 122 18.00 -3.54 4.26
CA THR A 122 17.11 -4.25 5.18
C THR A 122 17.70 -5.59 5.55
N PHE A 123 17.30 -6.11 6.71
CA PHE A 123 17.66 -7.45 7.17
C PHE A 123 16.47 -8.13 7.89
N SER A 124 16.53 -9.45 8.05
CA SER A 124 15.55 -10.19 8.85
C SER A 124 16.03 -10.27 10.28
N GLU A 125 15.18 -9.89 11.23
CA GLU A 125 15.49 -9.86 12.67
C GLU A 125 15.96 -11.22 13.18
N ASN A 126 15.16 -12.25 12.94
CA ASN A 126 15.53 -13.62 13.29
C ASN A 126 14.89 -14.65 12.33
N HIS A 127 15.27 -15.92 12.46
CA HIS A 127 14.80 -17.01 11.60
C HIS A 127 13.38 -17.46 11.90
N ILE A 128 12.85 -17.16 13.09
CA ILE A 128 11.51 -17.55 13.55
C ILE A 128 10.48 -16.54 13.05
N THR A 129 10.61 -15.26 13.45
CA THR A 129 9.65 -14.21 13.12
C THR A 129 9.77 -13.73 11.67
N LYS A 130 10.95 -13.88 11.05
CA LYS A 130 11.28 -13.40 9.68
C LYS A 130 10.91 -11.95 9.45
N ARG A 131 10.76 -11.16 10.54
CA ARG A 131 10.39 -9.76 10.47
C ARG A 131 11.48 -8.97 9.77
N LYS A 132 11.08 -8.22 8.72
CA LYS A 132 11.99 -7.37 7.95
C LYS A 132 12.20 -6.05 8.67
N MET A 133 13.45 -5.71 8.96
CA MET A 133 13.87 -4.47 9.61
C MET A 133 14.69 -3.63 8.64
N PHE A 134 14.55 -2.29 8.73
CA PHE A 134 15.46 -1.38 8.02
C PHE A 134 16.80 -1.37 8.72
N ASN A 135 17.88 -1.44 7.95
CA ASN A 135 19.24 -1.28 8.47
C ASN A 135 19.53 0.20 8.69
N THR A 136 19.51 0.63 9.95
CA THR A 136 19.84 2.01 10.35
C THR A 136 21.30 2.17 10.76
N GLY A 137 22.06 1.06 10.77
CA GLY A 137 23.50 1.00 11.13
C GLY A 137 23.88 -0.26 11.88
N GLU A 138 22.91 -1.17 12.12
CA GLU A 138 23.13 -2.42 12.84
C GLU A 138 24.02 -3.39 12.06
N LEU A 139 23.95 -3.35 10.73
CA LEU A 139 24.75 -4.17 9.84
C LEU A 139 25.47 -3.31 8.81
N PRO A 140 26.64 -3.77 8.29
CA PRO A 140 27.33 -3.08 7.20
C PRO A 140 26.43 -2.91 5.99
N LYS A 141 26.51 -1.75 5.32
CA LYS A 141 25.92 -1.52 4.00
C LYS A 141 27.02 -1.65 2.96
N TYR A 142 26.70 -2.27 1.84
CA TYR A 142 27.66 -2.46 0.75
C TYR A 142 27.29 -1.50 -0.38
N HIS A 143 28.25 -0.71 -0.81
CA HIS A 143 28.12 0.21 -1.94
C HIS A 143 29.03 -0.29 -3.06
N ALA A 144 28.44 -0.54 -4.23
CA ALA A 144 29.18 -0.85 -5.45
C ALA A 144 28.88 0.26 -6.47
N GLU A 145 29.93 0.93 -6.94
CA GLU A 145 29.86 1.95 -7.96
C GLU A 145 30.02 1.29 -9.34
N ASP A 146 29.35 1.87 -10.35
CA ASP A 146 29.41 1.42 -11.74
C ASP A 146 29.19 -0.11 -11.92
N ALA A 147 28.31 -0.68 -11.08
CA ALA A 147 28.04 -2.11 -11.07
C ALA A 147 27.29 -2.58 -12.32
N HIS A 148 26.65 -1.68 -13.04
CA HIS A 148 25.89 -1.93 -14.27
C HIS A 148 25.62 -0.64 -15.03
N GLU A 149 25.18 -0.75 -16.29
CA GLU A 149 24.83 0.39 -17.12
C GLU A 149 23.65 1.19 -16.51
N ALA A 150 23.80 2.51 -16.41
CA ALA A 150 22.80 3.40 -15.85
C ALA A 150 21.63 3.65 -16.82
N ILE A 151 20.40 3.61 -16.35
CA ILE A 151 19.23 4.09 -17.09
C ILE A 151 19.05 5.60 -16.90
N ILE A 152 19.36 6.10 -15.69
CA ILE A 152 19.24 7.50 -15.28
C ILE A 152 20.63 7.96 -14.82
N ASP A 153 21.07 9.10 -15.29
CA ASP A 153 22.31 9.71 -14.81
C ASP A 153 22.16 10.23 -13.37
N MET A 154 23.29 10.39 -12.69
CA MET A 154 23.33 10.80 -11.29
C MET A 154 22.77 12.21 -11.09
N GLU A 155 22.95 13.11 -12.05
CA GLU A 155 22.46 14.49 -11.97
C GLU A 155 20.92 14.52 -11.99
N THR A 156 20.30 13.82 -12.92
CA THR A 156 18.85 13.66 -13.01
C THR A 156 18.28 13.00 -11.74
N PHE A 157 18.92 11.97 -11.22
CA PHE A 157 18.50 11.32 -9.97
C PHE A 157 18.52 12.31 -8.80
N GLN A 158 19.61 13.06 -8.64
CA GLN A 158 19.74 14.06 -7.57
C GLN A 158 18.73 15.20 -7.73
N ALA A 159 18.46 15.66 -8.95
CA ALA A 159 17.42 16.65 -9.22
C ALA A 159 16.04 16.17 -8.75
N VAL A 160 15.70 14.90 -9.02
CA VAL A 160 14.47 14.29 -8.53
C VAL A 160 14.44 14.22 -7.00
N GLN A 161 15.54 13.84 -6.33
CA GLN A 161 15.54 13.80 -4.85
C GLN A 161 15.36 15.21 -4.25
N LYS A 162 16.03 16.23 -4.78
CA LYS A 162 15.85 17.63 -4.36
C LYS A 162 14.41 18.10 -4.55
N GLU A 163 13.79 17.77 -5.67
CA GLU A 163 12.38 18.12 -5.93
C GLU A 163 11.43 17.38 -4.98
N LYS A 164 11.71 16.13 -4.62
CA LYS A 164 10.94 15.39 -3.60
C LYS A 164 11.04 16.06 -2.23
N GLU A 165 12.23 16.48 -1.82
CA GLU A 165 12.46 17.20 -0.57
C GLU A 165 11.76 18.56 -0.56
N ARG A 166 11.86 19.30 -1.67
CA ARG A 166 11.17 20.59 -1.84
C ARG A 166 9.65 20.42 -1.70
N ARG A 167 9.06 19.44 -2.39
CA ARG A 167 7.61 19.14 -2.26
C ARG A 167 7.25 18.70 -0.85
N ALA A 168 8.08 17.86 -0.21
CA ALA A 168 7.82 17.38 1.14
C ALA A 168 7.86 18.52 2.18
N SER A 169 8.76 19.51 2.04
CA SER A 169 8.86 20.65 2.94
C SER A 169 7.66 21.60 2.87
N GLN A 170 6.99 21.64 1.73
CA GLN A 170 5.76 22.43 1.56
C GLN A 170 4.54 21.84 2.29
N PHE A 171 4.58 20.55 2.63
CA PHE A 171 3.52 19.89 3.39
C PHE A 171 3.85 19.93 4.88
N ILE A 172 3.26 20.87 5.60
CA ILE A 172 3.28 20.86 7.08
C ILE A 172 2.56 19.58 7.52
N LYS A 173 3.31 18.60 7.97
CA LYS A 173 2.74 17.41 8.61
C LYS A 173 2.12 17.84 9.94
N LYS A 174 0.82 18.12 9.95
CA LYS A 174 0.09 18.20 11.23
C LYS A 174 0.24 16.85 11.93
N PRO A 175 0.60 16.82 13.23
CA PRO A 175 0.64 15.57 13.96
C PRO A 175 -0.73 14.91 13.86
N SER A 176 -0.82 13.82 13.11
CA SER A 176 -2.06 13.08 12.98
C SER A 176 -2.17 12.12 14.16
N THR A 177 -2.86 12.51 15.21
CA THR A 177 -3.52 11.53 16.06
C THR A 177 -4.46 10.74 15.14
N LYS A 178 -4.26 9.43 15.02
CA LYS A 178 -5.15 8.56 14.25
C LYS A 178 -6.53 8.64 14.87
N LYS A 179 -7.39 9.54 14.38
CA LYS A 179 -8.78 9.59 14.81
C LYS A 179 -9.49 8.39 14.19
N ILE A 180 -9.94 7.49 15.02
CA ILE A 180 -10.83 6.39 14.62
C ILE A 180 -12.24 6.97 14.60
N TYR A 181 -12.90 6.87 13.45
CA TYR A 181 -14.28 7.31 13.29
C TYR A 181 -15.21 6.10 13.34
N PRO A 182 -16.50 6.28 13.70
CA PRO A 182 -17.42 5.18 13.96
C PRO A 182 -17.46 4.09 12.88
N PHE A 183 -17.45 4.47 11.61
CA PHE A 183 -17.52 3.51 10.50
C PHE A 183 -16.15 3.09 9.94
N THR A 184 -15.06 3.42 10.63
CA THR A 184 -13.70 3.05 10.18
C THR A 184 -13.54 1.53 10.18
N GLY A 185 -13.26 0.94 9.01
CA GLY A 185 -13.08 -0.51 8.84
C GLY A 185 -14.37 -1.31 8.63
N LEU A 186 -15.54 -0.73 8.93
CA LEU A 186 -16.82 -1.43 8.82
C LEU A 186 -17.45 -1.39 7.42
N LEU A 187 -17.19 -0.33 6.64
CA LEU A 187 -17.79 -0.15 5.32
C LEU A 187 -16.95 -0.85 4.24
N VAL A 188 -17.54 -1.80 3.54
CA VAL A 188 -16.93 -2.57 2.46
C VAL A 188 -17.67 -2.30 1.14
N CYS A 189 -16.92 -2.01 0.09
CA CYS A 189 -17.48 -1.82 -1.25
C CYS A 189 -17.82 -3.16 -1.88
N ASP A 190 -19.05 -3.38 -2.24
CA ASP A 190 -19.51 -4.61 -2.89
C ASP A 190 -18.92 -4.80 -4.30
N ASN A 191 -18.63 -3.69 -5.02
CA ASN A 191 -18.05 -3.74 -6.36
C ASN A 191 -16.58 -4.15 -6.42
N CYS A 192 -15.78 -3.85 -5.38
CA CYS A 192 -14.32 -4.06 -5.44
C CYS A 192 -13.70 -4.61 -4.15
N GLY A 193 -14.50 -4.91 -3.12
CA GLY A 193 -14.05 -5.47 -1.85
C GLY A 193 -13.17 -4.56 -0.98
N LYS A 194 -12.94 -3.30 -1.38
CA LYS A 194 -12.10 -2.37 -0.60
C LYS A 194 -12.93 -1.57 0.40
N ASN A 195 -12.29 -1.24 1.54
CA ASN A 195 -12.94 -0.43 2.56
C ASN A 195 -13.14 1.00 2.10
N TYR A 196 -14.22 1.60 2.59
CA TYR A 196 -14.47 3.04 2.47
C TYR A 196 -13.57 3.82 3.43
N ARG A 197 -13.25 5.05 3.03
CA ARG A 197 -12.45 6.00 3.81
C ARG A 197 -13.24 7.29 4.02
N ARG A 198 -13.14 7.85 5.20
CA ARG A 198 -13.72 9.14 5.51
C ARG A 198 -12.97 10.25 4.78
N LYS A 199 -13.70 11.10 4.07
CA LYS A 199 -13.20 12.28 3.37
C LYS A 199 -13.98 13.50 3.82
N VAL A 200 -13.27 14.55 4.20
CA VAL A 200 -13.89 15.84 4.53
C VAL A 200 -13.94 16.67 3.26
N THR A 201 -15.12 17.17 2.91
CA THR A 201 -15.39 18.03 1.77
C THR A 201 -15.87 19.38 2.26
N LYS A 202 -16.00 20.36 1.37
CA LYS A 202 -16.58 21.69 1.71
C LYS A 202 -18.00 21.59 2.26
N THR A 203 -18.76 20.57 1.82
CA THR A 203 -20.17 20.33 2.20
C THR A 203 -20.32 19.36 3.38
N GLY A 204 -19.23 18.97 4.04
CA GLY A 204 -19.23 18.06 5.18
C GLY A 204 -18.42 16.79 4.97
N ALA A 205 -18.51 15.88 5.91
CA ALA A 205 -17.82 14.60 5.85
C ALA A 205 -18.62 13.56 5.03
N ALA A 206 -17.91 12.78 4.23
CA ALA A 206 -18.48 11.70 3.44
C ALA A 206 -17.55 10.48 3.46
N TRP A 207 -18.12 9.31 3.22
CA TRP A 207 -17.40 8.05 3.09
C TRP A 207 -17.28 7.67 1.61
N VAL A 208 -16.07 7.33 1.18
CA VAL A 208 -15.72 7.11 -0.24
C VAL A 208 -14.95 5.81 -0.36
N CYS A 209 -15.29 4.98 -1.34
CA CYS A 209 -14.54 3.75 -1.62
C CYS A 209 -13.07 4.03 -1.89
N GLY A 210 -12.18 3.24 -1.31
CA GLY A 210 -10.73 3.40 -1.47
C GLY A 210 -10.28 3.32 -2.93
N THR A 211 -10.84 2.39 -3.71
CA THR A 211 -10.55 2.24 -5.15
C THR A 211 -11.07 3.41 -5.97
N PHE A 212 -12.34 3.81 -5.76
CA PHE A 212 -12.91 5.00 -6.41
C PHE A 212 -12.06 6.25 -6.15
N ASN A 213 -11.66 6.47 -4.89
CA ASN A 213 -10.87 7.64 -4.51
C ASN A 213 -9.47 7.67 -5.14
N SER A 214 -8.84 6.51 -5.37
CA SER A 214 -7.48 6.41 -5.88
C SER A 214 -7.40 6.23 -7.40
N LEU A 215 -8.32 5.47 -8.00
CA LEU A 215 -8.28 5.06 -9.41
C LEU A 215 -9.44 5.60 -10.23
N GLY A 216 -10.42 6.25 -9.59
CA GLY A 216 -11.54 6.90 -10.25
C GLY A 216 -12.71 5.97 -10.64
N LYS A 217 -13.74 6.58 -11.27
CA LYS A 217 -15.01 5.95 -11.60
C LYS A 217 -14.86 4.81 -12.62
N ALA A 218 -13.89 4.87 -13.50
CA ALA A 218 -13.64 3.83 -14.51
C ALA A 218 -13.28 2.47 -13.89
N VAL A 219 -12.68 2.45 -12.70
CA VAL A 219 -12.25 1.22 -12.02
C VAL A 219 -13.27 0.77 -10.98
N CYS A 220 -13.94 1.70 -10.31
CA CYS A 220 -15.00 1.38 -9.36
C CYS A 220 -16.06 2.47 -9.40
N ALA A 221 -17.29 2.11 -9.78
CA ALA A 221 -18.40 3.05 -9.93
C ALA A 221 -19.15 3.33 -8.62
N SER A 222 -18.65 2.88 -7.47
CA SER A 222 -19.32 3.03 -6.18
C SER A 222 -19.50 4.51 -5.79
N LYS A 223 -20.65 4.82 -5.22
CA LYS A 223 -21.01 6.18 -4.78
C LYS A 223 -20.39 6.52 -3.45
N GLN A 224 -20.17 7.81 -3.21
CA GLN A 224 -19.82 8.32 -1.88
C GLN A 224 -21.11 8.50 -1.05
N ILE A 225 -20.99 8.26 0.27
CA ILE A 225 -22.11 8.35 1.20
C ILE A 225 -21.85 9.49 2.17
N PRO A 226 -22.72 10.50 2.28
CA PRO A 226 -22.62 11.52 3.33
C PRO A 226 -22.66 10.88 4.72
N GLU A 227 -21.77 11.31 5.62
CA GLU A 227 -21.66 10.71 6.96
C GLU A 227 -22.96 10.81 7.75
N PHE A 228 -23.63 11.95 7.66
CA PHE A 228 -24.93 12.17 8.28
C PHE A 228 -26.00 11.16 7.80
N THR A 229 -26.09 10.94 6.48
CA THR A 229 -27.02 9.96 5.91
C THR A 229 -26.73 8.54 6.40
N LEU A 230 -25.44 8.19 6.46
CA LEU A 230 -25.02 6.89 6.97
C LEU A 230 -25.39 6.71 8.46
N GLN A 231 -25.19 7.76 9.27
CA GLN A 231 -25.57 7.74 10.69
C GLN A 231 -27.08 7.57 10.87
N GLN A 232 -27.89 8.31 10.10
CA GLN A 232 -29.35 8.21 10.15
C GLN A 232 -29.85 6.80 9.79
N VAL A 233 -29.39 6.25 8.65
CA VAL A 233 -29.78 4.91 8.20
C VAL A 233 -29.34 3.84 9.21
N THR A 234 -28.18 4.01 9.83
CA THR A 234 -27.68 3.07 10.84
C THR A 234 -28.51 3.15 12.12
N ALA A 235 -28.88 4.34 12.58
CA ALA A 235 -29.75 4.53 13.74
C ALA A 235 -31.13 3.87 13.52
N ASP A 236 -31.70 4.06 12.33
CA ASP A 236 -32.98 3.44 11.93
C ASP A 236 -32.90 1.89 11.94
N VAL A 237 -31.83 1.33 11.39
CA VAL A 237 -31.60 -0.13 11.39
C VAL A 237 -31.46 -0.69 12.80
N LEU A 238 -30.82 0.05 13.71
CA LEU A 238 -30.62 -0.35 15.09
C LEU A 238 -31.83 -0.04 16.01
N GLY A 239 -32.90 0.56 15.47
CA GLY A 239 -34.11 0.95 16.21
C GLY A 239 -33.86 2.07 17.24
N GLN A 240 -32.95 3.00 16.94
CA GLN A 240 -32.53 4.07 17.83
C GLN A 240 -32.89 5.44 17.25
N ASN A 241 -33.28 6.39 18.12
CA ASN A 241 -33.56 7.77 17.73
C ASN A 241 -32.28 8.54 17.37
N ASN A 242 -31.14 8.18 17.99
CA ASN A 242 -29.85 8.82 17.80
C ASN A 242 -28.75 7.81 17.57
N PHE A 243 -27.78 8.14 16.71
CA PHE A 243 -26.62 7.33 16.43
C PHE A 243 -25.60 7.38 17.60
N THR A 244 -25.19 6.22 18.11
CA THR A 244 -24.08 6.08 19.07
C THR A 244 -23.05 5.09 18.57
N HIS A 245 -21.76 5.35 18.82
CA HIS A 245 -20.66 4.53 18.31
C HIS A 245 -20.60 3.15 18.96
N GLU A 246 -20.89 3.07 20.27
CA GLU A 246 -20.80 1.84 21.07
C GLU A 246 -21.68 0.73 20.50
N TRP A 247 -22.90 1.06 20.14
CA TRP A 247 -23.89 0.11 19.59
C TRP A 247 -23.55 -0.43 18.22
N LEU A 248 -22.76 0.33 17.46
CA LEU A 248 -22.30 -0.08 16.13
C LEU A 248 -21.32 -1.25 16.22
N CYS A 249 -20.32 -1.14 17.11
CA CYS A 249 -19.26 -2.14 17.24
C CYS A 249 -19.75 -3.46 17.84
N ASP A 250 -20.74 -3.39 18.72
CA ASP A 250 -21.24 -4.58 19.43
C ASP A 250 -22.17 -5.45 18.58
N ARG A 251 -22.83 -4.88 17.59
CA ARG A 251 -23.88 -5.58 16.82
C ARG A 251 -23.54 -5.81 15.37
N ILE A 252 -22.82 -4.88 14.72
CA ILE A 252 -22.54 -4.91 13.28
C ILE A 252 -21.13 -5.41 13.02
N GLN A 253 -21.02 -6.49 12.25
CA GLN A 253 -19.76 -7.05 11.79
C GLN A 253 -19.17 -6.19 10.65
N HIS A 254 -19.98 -5.89 9.63
CA HIS A 254 -19.63 -5.00 8.53
C HIS A 254 -20.88 -4.54 7.77
N ILE A 255 -20.71 -3.50 6.94
CA ILE A 255 -21.77 -2.94 6.11
C ILE A 255 -21.29 -3.00 4.66
N ARG A 256 -21.97 -3.75 3.80
CA ARG A 256 -21.69 -3.78 2.37
C ARG A 256 -22.39 -2.61 1.68
N VAL A 257 -21.62 -1.86 0.92
CA VAL A 257 -22.14 -0.75 0.12
C VAL A 257 -22.33 -1.23 -1.31
N CYS A 258 -23.57 -1.44 -1.69
CA CYS A 258 -23.96 -1.94 -3.00
C CYS A 258 -24.30 -0.80 -3.96
N ASN A 259 -24.56 -1.17 -5.23
CA ASN A 259 -25.13 -0.26 -6.22
C ASN A 259 -26.56 0.13 -5.81
N ASP A 260 -27.12 1.10 -6.52
CA ASP A 260 -28.51 1.57 -6.33
C ASP A 260 -28.81 2.11 -4.92
N ASN A 261 -27.78 2.67 -4.28
CA ASN A 261 -27.87 3.24 -2.94
C ASN A 261 -28.29 2.23 -1.85
N ALA A 262 -28.01 0.96 -2.04
CA ALA A 262 -28.31 -0.07 -1.05
C ALA A 262 -27.14 -0.26 -0.07
N LEU A 263 -27.48 -0.37 1.20
CA LEU A 263 -26.60 -0.74 2.30
C LEU A 263 -27.09 -2.06 2.89
N ILE A 264 -26.21 -3.06 2.95
CA ILE A 264 -26.50 -4.34 3.59
C ILE A 264 -25.72 -4.38 4.90
N PHE A 265 -26.44 -4.35 6.00
CA PHE A 265 -25.90 -4.44 7.35
C PHE A 265 -25.78 -5.91 7.72
N CYS A 266 -24.57 -6.41 7.89
CA CYS A 266 -24.29 -7.77 8.32
C CYS A 266 -24.00 -7.74 9.84
N PHE A 267 -24.83 -8.45 10.61
CA PHE A 267 -24.75 -8.47 12.06
C PHE A 267 -23.85 -9.61 12.56
N ASN A 268 -23.41 -9.49 13.83
CA ASN A 268 -22.58 -10.51 14.48
C ASN A 268 -23.31 -11.87 14.68
N ASP A 269 -24.63 -11.87 14.68
CA ASP A 269 -25.49 -13.07 14.76
C ASP A 269 -25.72 -13.76 13.40
N GLY A 270 -25.13 -13.21 12.32
CA GLY A 270 -25.28 -13.70 10.97
C GLY A 270 -26.52 -13.20 10.23
N SER A 271 -27.36 -12.37 10.84
CA SER A 271 -28.52 -11.75 10.18
C SER A 271 -28.08 -10.63 9.24
N GLU A 272 -28.88 -10.35 8.20
CA GLU A 272 -28.62 -9.26 7.26
C GLU A 272 -29.87 -8.38 7.12
N ILE A 273 -29.69 -7.06 7.14
CA ILE A 273 -30.75 -6.08 6.88
C ILE A 273 -30.32 -5.16 5.74
N THR A 274 -31.16 -5.07 4.72
CA THR A 274 -30.93 -4.16 3.60
C THR A 274 -31.70 -2.86 3.79
N ARG A 275 -31.06 -1.72 3.54
CA ARG A 275 -31.68 -0.40 3.53
C ARG A 275 -31.21 0.40 2.31
N ILE A 276 -32.14 1.18 1.74
CA ILE A 276 -31.86 2.08 0.63
C ILE A 276 -31.74 3.50 1.20
N TRP A 277 -30.65 4.19 0.91
CA TRP A 277 -30.47 5.57 1.28
C TRP A 277 -30.76 6.52 0.11
N LYS A 278 -31.20 7.74 0.41
CA LYS A 278 -31.51 8.75 -0.60
C LYS A 278 -30.33 9.68 -0.82
N ASP A 279 -29.96 9.91 -2.07
CA ASP A 279 -28.99 10.97 -2.42
C ASP A 279 -29.59 12.33 -2.04
N ARG A 280 -28.76 13.23 -1.51
CA ARG A 280 -29.15 14.64 -1.39
C ARG A 280 -29.33 15.21 -2.79
N SER A 281 -30.46 15.85 -3.06
CA SER A 281 -30.65 16.61 -4.29
C SER A 281 -29.66 17.77 -4.35
N ARG A 282 -29.32 18.26 -5.54
CA ARG A 282 -28.45 19.43 -5.69
C ARG A 282 -29.01 20.67 -4.97
N SER A 283 -30.32 20.85 -4.93
CA SER A 283 -30.98 21.96 -4.22
C SER A 283 -30.83 21.85 -2.70
N GLN A 284 -30.74 20.64 -2.12
CA GLN A 284 -30.51 20.42 -0.69
C GLN A 284 -29.05 20.56 -0.27
N SER A 285 -28.10 20.56 -1.23
CA SER A 285 -26.68 20.79 -0.96
C SER A 285 -26.29 22.28 -0.99
N TRP A 286 -27.17 23.16 -1.34
CA TRP A 286 -26.98 24.62 -1.27
C TRP A 286 -27.27 25.08 0.16
N THR A 287 -26.29 25.68 0.81
CA THR A 287 -26.48 26.34 2.10
C THR A 287 -27.25 27.68 1.86
N ASP A 288 -27.93 28.17 2.89
CA ASP A 288 -28.66 29.44 2.78
C ASP A 288 -27.76 30.62 2.43
N GLU A 289 -26.45 30.53 2.69
CA GLU A 289 -25.43 31.49 2.24
C GLU A 289 -25.09 31.40 0.73
N MET A 290 -25.49 30.30 0.07
CA MET A 290 -25.26 30.07 -1.38
C MET A 290 -26.55 30.35 -2.21
N LYS A 291 -27.66 30.68 -1.59
CA LYS A 291 -28.89 31.14 -2.21
C LYS A 291 -28.93 32.67 -2.26
#